data_4f931e5d2e033b5ab79f1e0c48a6a945
#
_entry.id   4f931e5d2e033b5ab79f1e0c48a6a945
#
_cell.length_a   1.000
_cell.length_b   1.000
_cell.length_c   1.000
_cell.angle_alpha   90.00
_cell.angle_beta   90.00
_cell.angle_gamma   90.00
#
_symmetry.space_group_name_H-M   'P 1'
#
loop_
_entity.id
_entity.type
_entity.pdbx_description
1 polymer ?
#
loop_
_entity_poly.entity_id
_entity_poly.type
_entity_poly.pdbx_seq_one_letter_code
_entity_poly.pdbx_strand_id
1 'polypeptide(L)'
;MSQIGRVKDGQVVRPKRQLAMVFDLNKCLGCHTCAIACKTLWTREEGMDSMWWTVVNTLPGQGTPRGWEESGGGFEQDGRPRSGRMPSKEDFGEAWEFNYDEVFHAGQGQKTHLKPKEKPKWGPNWDEDQGAGEYPNSYYFYMPRICNHCTHPACLEACPRSAIYKREEDGIVLINEDRCKGYRFCMEACPYKRIYFNFARDISQKCIFCFPRLEKGVAPACARQCPGRLRFVGYLDDPEGPIYKLAKQWKVALPLHSEYGTHPNVYYVPPLAPPRLGPTGNVDDSKPRIPIEYLRGLFGERVDEVLKTLESEMAKRRRGEKSELMDLLIVYRWPENIFPDFPEDPAKITQG
;
A
#
# COMPACT_ATOMS: atom_id res chain seq x y z
N MET A 1 23.52 4.86 13.31
CA MET A 1 22.14 4.96 13.82
C MET A 1 21.57 6.27 13.30
N SER A 2 20.80 6.23 12.23
CA SER A 2 20.24 7.43 11.58
C SER A 2 19.17 8.07 12.46
N GLN A 3 19.25 9.38 12.59
CA GLN A 3 18.29 10.20 13.31
C GLN A 3 16.97 10.21 12.55
N ILE A 4 15.90 9.85 13.21
CA ILE A 4 14.59 9.62 12.61
C ILE A 4 13.66 10.77 12.98
N GLY A 5 13.23 11.53 11.97
CA GLY A 5 12.15 12.52 12.08
C GLY A 5 12.55 13.89 12.62
N ARG A 6 12.31 14.93 11.86
CA ARG A 6 12.25 16.33 12.35
C ARG A 6 10.82 16.66 12.78
N VAL A 7 10.73 17.40 13.69
CA VAL A 7 10.11 17.73 14.85
C VAL A 7 9.51 19.06 15.09
N LYS A 8 8.86 19.21 16.25
CA LYS A 8 8.65 20.46 17.00
C LYS A 8 10.01 20.98 17.47
N ASP A 9 10.32 22.24 17.16
CA ASP A 9 11.44 23.00 17.77
C ASP A 9 12.86 22.41 17.58
N GLY A 10 13.13 21.81 16.42
CA GLY A 10 14.50 21.34 16.12
C GLY A 10 14.91 19.99 16.74
N GLN A 11 14.03 19.34 17.48
CA GLN A 11 14.31 18.01 18.08
C GLN A 11 13.71 16.87 17.24
N VAL A 12 14.38 15.75 17.18
CA VAL A 12 13.93 14.52 16.51
C VAL A 12 12.91 13.79 17.37
N VAL A 13 11.65 13.74 16.98
CA VAL A 13 10.63 12.94 17.66
C VAL A 13 10.74 11.48 17.24
N ARG A 14 11.03 10.62 18.18
CA ARG A 14 10.86 9.17 18.02
C ARG A 14 9.43 8.84 18.41
N PRO A 15 8.65 8.16 17.53
CA PRO A 15 7.32 7.74 17.91
C PRO A 15 7.40 6.76 19.09
N LYS A 16 6.43 6.84 19.98
CA LYS A 16 6.28 5.91 21.12
C LYS A 16 6.11 4.48 20.64
N ARG A 17 5.35 4.32 19.56
CA ARG A 17 5.09 3.06 18.86
C ARG A 17 5.14 3.29 17.35
N GLN A 18 5.38 2.23 16.57
CA GLN A 18 5.35 2.33 15.11
C GLN A 18 4.24 1.47 14.55
N LEU A 19 3.21 2.14 14.04
CA LEU A 19 2.13 1.49 13.29
C LEU A 19 2.65 1.06 11.91
N ALA A 20 2.27 -0.14 11.49
CA ALA A 20 2.68 -0.70 10.22
C ALA A 20 1.57 -1.53 9.57
N MET A 21 1.75 -1.88 8.32
CA MET A 21 0.84 -2.73 7.56
C MET A 21 1.62 -3.80 6.82
N VAL A 22 1.07 -5.02 6.75
CA VAL A 22 1.59 -6.10 5.92
C VAL A 22 0.54 -6.46 4.87
N PHE A 23 0.97 -6.63 3.63
CA PHE A 23 0.14 -7.07 2.51
C PHE A 23 0.58 -8.47 2.06
N ASP A 24 -0.29 -9.44 2.20
CA ASP A 24 -0.06 -10.78 1.65
C ASP A 24 -0.48 -10.79 0.17
N LEU A 25 0.49 -10.73 -0.73
CA LEU A 25 0.22 -10.66 -2.17
C LEU A 25 -0.40 -11.93 -2.74
N ASN A 26 -0.28 -13.06 -2.03
CA ASN A 26 -0.89 -14.33 -2.43
C ASN A 26 -2.43 -14.32 -2.37
N LYS A 27 -3.00 -13.34 -1.67
CA LYS A 27 -4.45 -13.21 -1.49
C LYS A 27 -5.06 -12.04 -2.25
N CYS A 28 -4.26 -11.26 -2.99
CA CYS A 28 -4.79 -10.12 -3.72
C CYS A 28 -5.51 -10.58 -4.99
N LEU A 29 -6.77 -10.16 -5.12
CA LEU A 29 -7.63 -10.50 -6.26
C LEU A 29 -7.66 -9.41 -7.33
N GLY A 30 -6.94 -8.30 -7.14
CA GLY A 30 -7.01 -7.15 -8.06
C GLY A 30 -8.38 -6.46 -8.11
N CYS A 31 -9.25 -6.68 -7.13
CA CYS A 31 -10.66 -6.24 -7.17
C CYS A 31 -10.87 -4.74 -6.90
N HIS A 32 -9.84 -3.98 -6.59
CA HIS A 32 -9.84 -2.53 -6.31
C HIS A 32 -10.79 -2.05 -5.20
N THR A 33 -11.51 -2.93 -4.50
CA THR A 33 -12.43 -2.56 -3.39
C THR A 33 -11.73 -1.68 -2.35
N CYS A 34 -10.46 -1.95 -2.04
CA CYS A 34 -9.66 -1.15 -1.13
C CYS A 34 -9.38 0.27 -1.67
N ALA A 35 -9.21 0.41 -2.98
CA ALA A 35 -9.01 1.71 -3.64
C ALA A 35 -10.30 2.53 -3.60
N ILE A 36 -11.43 1.93 -3.96
CA ILE A 36 -12.75 2.57 -3.91
C ILE A 36 -13.10 2.97 -2.48
N ALA A 37 -12.93 2.08 -1.49
CA ALA A 37 -13.22 2.39 -0.09
C ALA A 37 -12.39 3.58 0.44
N CYS A 38 -11.14 3.70 0.02
CA CYS A 38 -10.30 4.84 0.35
C CYS A 38 -10.75 6.10 -0.39
N LYS A 39 -11.04 6.00 -1.70
CA LYS A 39 -11.51 7.10 -2.55
C LYS A 39 -12.78 7.73 -2.00
N THR A 40 -13.79 6.91 -1.73
CA THR A 40 -15.09 7.37 -1.24
C THR A 40 -15.03 7.99 0.14
N LEU A 41 -14.08 7.60 0.97
CA LEU A 41 -13.98 8.11 2.34
C LEU A 41 -13.11 9.38 2.45
N TRP A 42 -12.02 9.47 1.69
CA TRP A 42 -10.97 10.46 1.95
C TRP A 42 -10.62 11.39 0.80
N THR A 43 -10.95 11.05 -0.44
CA THR A 43 -10.50 11.82 -1.61
C THR A 43 -11.63 12.23 -2.53
N ARG A 44 -12.73 12.75 -1.94
CA ARG A 44 -13.94 13.21 -2.64
C ARG A 44 -14.06 14.72 -2.74
N GLU A 45 -13.19 15.46 -2.05
CA GLU A 45 -13.24 16.91 -2.05
C GLU A 45 -12.73 17.50 -3.37
N GLU A 46 -13.01 18.78 -3.59
CA GLU A 46 -12.57 19.53 -4.76
C GLU A 46 -11.05 19.41 -4.98
N GLY A 47 -10.64 19.17 -6.20
CA GLY A 47 -9.25 18.99 -6.60
C GLY A 47 -8.64 17.62 -6.27
N MET A 48 -9.44 16.67 -5.74
CA MET A 48 -9.01 15.32 -5.40
C MET A 48 -9.38 14.26 -6.44
N ASP A 49 -9.95 14.63 -7.59
CA ASP A 49 -10.49 13.70 -8.58
C ASP A 49 -9.46 12.67 -9.06
N SER A 50 -8.23 13.11 -9.30
CA SER A 50 -7.10 12.26 -9.71
C SER A 50 -6.34 11.64 -8.54
N MET A 51 -6.78 11.83 -7.28
CA MET A 51 -6.07 11.30 -6.11
C MET A 51 -6.58 9.91 -5.74
N TRP A 52 -5.66 8.96 -5.77
CA TRP A 52 -5.89 7.60 -5.31
C TRP A 52 -4.87 7.22 -4.24
N TRP A 53 -5.20 7.45 -2.98
CA TRP A 53 -4.30 7.16 -1.86
C TRP A 53 -4.02 5.66 -1.69
N THR A 54 -4.92 4.83 -2.17
CA THR A 54 -4.72 3.39 -2.34
C THR A 54 -4.89 3.07 -3.82
N VAL A 55 -3.94 2.36 -4.39
CA VAL A 55 -4.03 1.78 -5.74
C VAL A 55 -3.72 0.29 -5.66
N VAL A 56 -4.12 -0.45 -6.68
CA VAL A 56 -3.69 -1.83 -6.90
C VAL A 56 -3.09 -1.87 -8.29
N ASN A 57 -1.81 -2.16 -8.38
CA ASN A 57 -1.12 -2.28 -9.66
C ASN A 57 -1.00 -3.76 -10.03
N THR A 58 -1.10 -4.05 -11.32
CA THR A 58 -0.68 -5.33 -11.89
C THR A 58 0.82 -5.26 -12.14
N LEU A 59 1.58 -6.21 -11.67
CA LEU A 59 3.02 -6.29 -11.85
C LEU A 59 3.41 -7.61 -12.55
N PRO A 60 4.40 -7.56 -13.46
CA PRO A 60 5.08 -6.37 -14.00
C PRO A 60 4.14 -5.42 -14.73
N GLY A 61 4.44 -4.13 -14.70
CA GLY A 61 3.64 -3.08 -15.34
C GLY A 61 4.12 -1.69 -14.95
N GLN A 62 3.60 -0.66 -15.62
CA GLN A 62 4.01 0.73 -15.40
C GLN A 62 3.52 1.31 -14.06
N GLY A 63 2.45 0.76 -13.53
CA GLY A 63 1.84 1.18 -12.27
C GLY A 63 1.20 2.57 -12.27
N THR A 64 0.91 3.07 -11.06
CA THR A 64 0.31 4.39 -10.84
C THR A 64 1.09 5.16 -9.77
N PRO A 65 1.69 6.35 -10.06
CA PRO A 65 1.79 6.95 -11.40
C PRO A 65 2.65 6.12 -12.35
N ARG A 66 2.46 6.31 -13.65
CA ARG A 66 3.21 5.57 -14.69
C ARG A 66 4.71 5.75 -14.51
N GLY A 67 5.47 4.66 -14.59
CA GLY A 67 6.93 4.65 -14.45
C GLY A 67 7.40 5.12 -13.08
N TRP A 68 6.66 4.80 -12.02
CA TRP A 68 7.02 5.25 -10.68
C TRP A 68 8.35 4.67 -10.18
N GLU A 69 8.71 3.44 -10.58
CA GLU A 69 9.95 2.77 -10.17
C GLU A 69 11.19 3.47 -10.73
N GLU A 70 11.10 3.97 -11.98
CA GLU A 70 12.18 4.71 -12.62
C GLU A 70 12.19 6.20 -12.29
N SER A 71 11.19 6.68 -11.53
CA SER A 71 11.04 8.12 -11.24
C SER A 71 11.98 8.66 -10.18
N GLY A 72 12.83 7.82 -9.56
CA GLY A 72 13.81 8.24 -8.57
C GLY A 72 13.19 8.79 -7.27
N GLY A 73 13.99 9.45 -6.46
CA GLY A 73 13.68 9.89 -5.10
C GLY A 73 14.38 9.00 -4.06
N GLY A 74 14.01 9.13 -2.78
CA GLY A 74 14.70 8.44 -1.69
C GLY A 74 15.88 9.22 -1.15
N PHE A 75 16.95 8.53 -0.84
CA PHE A 75 18.17 9.13 -0.30
C PHE A 75 19.40 8.75 -1.14
N GLU A 76 20.34 9.66 -1.17
CA GLU A 76 21.70 9.41 -1.63
C GLU A 76 22.48 8.62 -0.56
N GLN A 77 23.66 8.10 -0.93
CA GLN A 77 24.50 7.36 0.01
C GLN A 77 24.97 8.20 1.20
N ASP A 78 25.06 9.51 1.02
CA ASP A 78 25.42 10.47 2.08
C ASP A 78 24.23 10.87 2.97
N GLY A 79 23.04 10.30 2.74
CA GLY A 79 21.82 10.54 3.52
C GLY A 79 21.05 11.80 3.12
N ARG A 80 21.43 12.52 2.08
CA ARG A 80 20.63 13.64 1.56
C ARG A 80 19.44 13.15 0.75
N PRO A 81 18.28 13.83 0.82
CA PRO A 81 17.16 13.50 -0.04
C PRO A 81 17.55 13.63 -1.51
N ARG A 82 17.29 12.60 -2.29
CA ARG A 82 17.47 12.61 -3.74
C ARG A 82 16.22 13.14 -4.42
N SER A 83 16.37 14.13 -5.30
CA SER A 83 15.27 14.53 -6.17
C SER A 83 15.03 13.49 -7.25
N GLY A 84 13.77 13.26 -7.55
CA GLY A 84 13.34 12.41 -8.65
C GLY A 84 12.44 13.16 -9.61
N ARG A 85 11.92 12.47 -10.64
CA ARG A 85 10.93 13.03 -11.55
C ARG A 85 9.64 13.35 -10.78
N MET A 86 9.11 14.55 -10.95
CA MET A 86 7.79 14.92 -10.47
C MET A 86 6.73 14.24 -11.36
N PRO A 87 5.81 13.46 -10.81
CA PRO A 87 4.71 12.92 -11.60
C PRO A 87 3.82 14.02 -12.14
N SER A 88 3.44 13.95 -13.40
CA SER A 88 2.41 14.80 -13.99
C SER A 88 1.00 14.30 -13.63
N LYS A 89 -0.03 15.07 -13.93
CA LYS A 89 -1.41 14.66 -13.70
C LYS A 89 -1.78 13.45 -14.53
N GLU A 90 -1.28 13.38 -15.75
CA GLU A 90 -1.50 12.31 -16.72
C GLU A 90 -0.87 10.99 -16.30
N ASP A 91 0.25 11.03 -15.53
CA ASP A 91 0.88 9.83 -14.99
C ASP A 91 -0.01 9.06 -14.00
N PHE A 92 -0.99 9.74 -13.39
CA PHE A 92 -1.96 9.12 -12.48
C PHE A 92 -3.16 8.51 -13.20
N GLY A 93 -3.31 8.71 -14.50
CA GLY A 93 -4.46 8.30 -15.29
C GLY A 93 -5.57 9.36 -15.34
N GLU A 94 -6.72 8.98 -15.87
CA GLU A 94 -7.87 9.87 -15.96
C GLU A 94 -8.50 10.13 -14.60
N ALA A 95 -9.14 11.29 -14.44
CA ALA A 95 -9.96 11.57 -13.27
C ALA A 95 -11.13 10.61 -13.20
N TRP A 96 -11.43 10.13 -11.99
CA TRP A 96 -12.56 9.26 -11.79
C TRP A 96 -13.83 10.07 -11.56
N GLU A 97 -14.76 9.92 -12.47
CA GLU A 97 -16.11 10.46 -12.35
C GLU A 97 -17.07 9.31 -12.06
N PHE A 98 -17.36 9.08 -10.79
CA PHE A 98 -18.39 8.12 -10.42
C PHE A 98 -19.73 8.84 -10.38
N ASN A 99 -20.65 8.38 -11.19
CA ASN A 99 -22.00 8.95 -11.27
C ASN A 99 -22.86 8.44 -10.10
N TYR A 100 -22.63 8.97 -8.91
CA TYR A 100 -23.40 8.63 -7.72
C TYR A 100 -24.89 8.94 -7.88
N ASP A 101 -25.22 10.08 -8.50
CA ASP A 101 -26.59 10.49 -8.70
C ASP A 101 -27.33 9.53 -9.61
N GLU A 102 -26.69 9.07 -10.70
CA GLU A 102 -27.28 8.07 -11.57
C GLU A 102 -27.42 6.71 -10.89
N VAL A 103 -26.43 6.29 -10.09
CA VAL A 103 -26.44 4.97 -9.45
C VAL A 103 -27.38 4.90 -8.24
N PHE A 104 -27.43 5.95 -7.43
CA PHE A 104 -28.20 5.95 -6.16
C PHE A 104 -29.50 6.75 -6.23
N HIS A 105 -29.61 7.69 -7.14
CA HIS A 105 -30.77 8.59 -7.26
C HIS A 105 -31.43 8.54 -8.63
N ALA A 106 -30.82 7.87 -9.62
CA ALA A 106 -31.40 7.75 -10.94
C ALA A 106 -32.74 7.03 -10.85
N GLY A 107 -33.73 7.83 -11.12
CA GLY A 107 -35.04 7.30 -11.33
C GLY A 107 -36.08 7.67 -10.34
N GLN A 108 -35.81 8.34 -9.23
CA GLN A 108 -36.92 8.67 -8.33
C GLN A 108 -38.14 7.74 -8.51
N GLY A 109 -37.92 6.42 -8.53
CA GLY A 109 -38.92 5.39 -8.81
C GLY A 109 -38.88 4.76 -10.22
N GLN A 110 -38.00 5.20 -11.15
CA GLN A 110 -37.79 4.53 -12.44
C GLN A 110 -36.70 3.45 -12.32
N LYS A 111 -36.73 2.47 -13.24
CA LYS A 111 -35.75 1.36 -13.22
C LYS A 111 -34.33 1.88 -13.31
N THR A 112 -33.51 1.51 -12.34
CA THR A 112 -32.08 1.81 -12.31
C THR A 112 -31.41 1.23 -13.56
N HIS A 113 -30.76 2.08 -14.34
CA HIS A 113 -29.98 1.63 -15.47
C HIS A 113 -28.65 1.09 -14.98
N LEU A 114 -28.42 -0.22 -15.12
CA LEU A 114 -27.16 -0.87 -14.77
C LEU A 114 -26.01 -0.54 -15.73
N LYS A 115 -26.32 0.13 -16.85
CA LYS A 115 -25.31 0.56 -17.82
C LYS A 115 -25.21 2.08 -17.77
N PRO A 116 -24.00 2.62 -17.55
CA PRO A 116 -23.79 4.06 -17.66
C PRO A 116 -24.11 4.54 -19.08
N LYS A 117 -24.66 5.75 -19.21
CA LYS A 117 -24.99 6.35 -20.51
C LYS A 117 -23.74 6.64 -21.32
N GLU A 118 -22.65 6.94 -20.65
CA GLU A 118 -21.36 7.23 -21.25
C GLU A 118 -20.34 6.17 -20.86
N LYS A 119 -19.26 6.05 -21.66
CA LYS A 119 -18.14 5.16 -21.31
C LYS A 119 -17.56 5.57 -19.96
N PRO A 120 -17.45 4.66 -18.98
CA PRO A 120 -16.89 5.00 -17.68
C PRO A 120 -15.46 5.51 -17.79
N LYS A 121 -15.15 6.55 -17.02
CA LYS A 121 -13.77 6.99 -16.80
C LYS A 121 -13.21 6.24 -15.61
N TRP A 122 -12.27 5.35 -15.88
CA TRP A 122 -11.78 4.38 -14.88
C TRP A 122 -10.75 4.93 -13.90
N GLY A 123 -10.32 6.19 -14.03
CA GLY A 123 -9.36 6.80 -13.12
C GLY A 123 -7.95 6.30 -13.34
N PRO A 124 -7.33 5.59 -12.37
CA PRO A 124 -5.94 5.14 -12.52
C PRO A 124 -5.75 4.14 -13.65
N ASN A 125 -4.50 3.92 -14.07
CA ASN A 125 -4.10 3.12 -15.23
C ASN A 125 -4.31 1.60 -15.03
N TRP A 126 -5.52 1.18 -14.69
CA TRP A 126 -5.80 -0.23 -14.36
C TRP A 126 -5.74 -1.17 -15.55
N ASP A 127 -6.06 -0.66 -16.75
CA ASP A 127 -6.14 -1.47 -17.98
C ASP A 127 -4.81 -1.55 -18.75
N GLU A 128 -3.76 -0.90 -18.25
CA GLU A 128 -2.48 -0.78 -18.93
C GLU A 128 -1.42 -1.76 -18.41
N ASP A 129 -1.68 -2.37 -17.26
CA ASP A 129 -0.79 -3.33 -16.64
C ASP A 129 -1.03 -4.73 -17.22
N GLN A 130 -0.08 -5.26 -17.93
CA GLN A 130 -0.27 -6.47 -18.74
C GLN A 130 0.49 -7.70 -18.25
N GLY A 131 1.33 -7.56 -17.21
CA GLY A 131 2.22 -8.62 -16.80
C GLY A 131 3.42 -8.82 -17.73
N ALA A 132 4.05 -9.97 -17.67
CA ALA A 132 5.20 -10.32 -18.51
C ALA A 132 5.25 -11.83 -18.82
N GLY A 133 6.30 -12.21 -19.58
CA GLY A 133 6.49 -13.58 -20.04
C GLY A 133 5.66 -13.90 -21.26
N GLU A 134 5.88 -15.09 -21.80
CA GLU A 134 5.20 -15.61 -22.98
C GLU A 134 4.41 -16.87 -22.62
N TYR A 135 3.30 -17.08 -23.33
CA TYR A 135 2.52 -18.31 -23.19
C TYR A 135 3.38 -19.55 -23.42
N PRO A 136 3.27 -20.58 -22.58
CA PRO A 136 2.35 -20.81 -21.46
C PRO A 136 2.85 -20.28 -20.09
N ASN A 137 3.96 -19.55 -20.06
CA ASN A 137 4.63 -19.08 -18.86
C ASN A 137 4.45 -17.58 -18.59
N SER A 138 3.42 -16.96 -19.15
CA SER A 138 3.05 -15.60 -18.78
C SER A 138 2.69 -15.51 -17.31
N TYR A 139 3.03 -14.39 -16.68
CA TYR A 139 2.80 -14.18 -15.25
C TYR A 139 2.45 -12.73 -14.94
N TYR A 140 1.72 -12.57 -13.89
CA TYR A 140 1.43 -11.30 -13.23
C TYR A 140 1.01 -11.56 -11.78
N PHE A 141 1.03 -10.52 -10.97
CA PHE A 141 0.42 -10.50 -9.65
C PHE A 141 -0.06 -9.08 -9.32
N TYR A 142 -0.98 -8.98 -8.38
CA TYR A 142 -1.52 -7.69 -7.97
C TYR A 142 -0.78 -7.17 -6.75
N MET A 143 -0.34 -5.92 -6.80
CA MET A 143 0.35 -5.24 -5.72
C MET A 143 -0.42 -4.00 -5.26
N PRO A 144 -1.13 -4.07 -4.12
CA PRO A 144 -1.71 -2.90 -3.49
C PRO A 144 -0.63 -1.97 -2.97
N ARG A 145 -0.74 -0.66 -3.25
CA ARG A 145 0.21 0.35 -2.81
C ARG A 145 -0.49 1.50 -2.12
N ILE A 146 0.06 1.93 -0.98
CA ILE A 146 -0.33 3.13 -0.24
C ILE A 146 0.92 3.95 0.09
N CYS A 147 0.78 5.08 0.78
CA CYS A 147 1.93 5.73 1.41
C CYS A 147 2.57 4.77 2.43
N ASN A 148 3.87 4.61 2.38
CA ASN A 148 4.61 3.69 3.25
C ASN A 148 4.82 4.20 4.68
N HIS A 149 4.41 5.45 4.98
CA HIS A 149 4.61 6.08 6.29
C HIS A 149 5.99 5.81 6.87
N CYS A 150 7.00 5.99 6.03
CA CYS A 150 8.39 5.59 6.24
C CYS A 150 8.93 5.99 7.61
N THR A 151 9.85 5.18 8.14
CA THR A 151 10.59 5.53 9.35
C THR A 151 11.53 6.70 9.10
N HIS A 152 12.13 6.76 7.90
CA HIS A 152 12.96 7.84 7.41
C HIS A 152 12.31 8.44 6.14
N PRO A 153 11.37 9.39 6.27
CA PRO A 153 10.59 9.85 5.13
C PRO A 153 11.36 10.91 4.33
N ALA A 154 11.84 10.56 3.13
CA ALA A 154 12.50 11.52 2.24
C ALA A 154 11.62 12.76 1.91
N CYS A 155 10.30 12.56 1.84
CA CYS A 155 9.35 13.65 1.63
C CYS A 155 9.32 14.67 2.80
N LEU A 156 9.57 14.22 4.03
CA LEU A 156 9.67 15.09 5.21
C LEU A 156 10.94 15.93 5.14
N GLU A 157 12.08 15.28 4.86
CA GLU A 157 13.37 15.94 4.76
C GLU A 157 13.41 16.97 3.61
N ALA A 158 12.74 16.68 2.50
CA ALA A 158 12.67 17.59 1.35
C ALA A 158 11.71 18.77 1.53
N CYS A 159 10.92 18.83 2.61
CA CYS A 159 9.94 19.90 2.79
C CYS A 159 10.54 21.15 3.41
N PRO A 160 10.72 22.27 2.66
CA PRO A 160 11.37 23.50 3.18
C PRO A 160 10.51 24.22 4.23
N ARG A 161 9.22 23.90 4.32
CA ARG A 161 8.29 24.51 5.28
C ARG A 161 8.06 23.65 6.51
N SER A 162 8.73 22.51 6.63
CA SER A 162 8.47 21.52 7.70
C SER A 162 6.98 21.24 7.88
N ALA A 163 6.24 21.20 6.74
CA ALA A 163 4.80 20.90 6.74
C ALA A 163 4.54 19.41 6.91
N ILE A 164 5.51 18.54 6.60
CA ILE A 164 5.40 17.10 6.78
C ILE A 164 5.99 16.74 8.14
N TYR A 165 5.29 15.93 8.90
CA TYR A 165 5.69 15.51 10.24
C TYR A 165 5.32 14.06 10.51
N LYS A 166 5.95 13.47 11.50
CA LYS A 166 5.68 12.12 11.99
C LYS A 166 4.98 12.23 13.35
N ARG A 167 3.84 11.56 13.52
CA ARG A 167 3.10 11.55 14.78
C ARG A 167 3.91 10.84 15.86
N GLU A 168 3.88 11.36 17.08
CA GLU A 168 4.57 10.77 18.22
C GLU A 168 3.91 9.50 18.72
N GLU A 169 2.59 9.41 18.61
CA GLU A 169 1.79 8.33 19.15
C GLU A 169 2.02 7.00 18.43
N ASP A 170 2.08 7.06 17.10
CA ASP A 170 1.98 5.88 16.23
C ASP A 170 2.93 5.88 15.02
N GLY A 171 3.71 6.94 14.85
CA GLY A 171 4.66 7.06 13.75
C GLY A 171 4.02 7.29 12.37
N ILE A 172 2.75 7.62 12.28
CA ILE A 172 2.11 7.98 11.01
C ILE A 172 2.70 9.29 10.49
N VAL A 173 3.06 9.33 9.21
CA VAL A 173 3.56 10.54 8.55
C VAL A 173 2.38 11.32 7.97
N LEU A 174 2.23 12.57 8.37
CA LEU A 174 1.15 13.45 7.93
C LEU A 174 1.68 14.74 7.30
N ILE A 175 0.78 15.48 6.65
CA ILE A 175 1.02 16.83 6.11
C ILE A 175 0.13 17.78 6.91
N ASN A 176 0.72 18.82 7.47
CA ASN A 176 -0.01 19.97 8.00
C ASN A 176 -0.35 20.88 6.80
N GLU A 177 -1.63 20.92 6.44
CA GLU A 177 -2.11 21.65 5.26
C GLU A 177 -1.94 23.16 5.38
N ASP A 178 -2.06 23.75 6.58
CA ASP A 178 -1.86 25.18 6.81
C ASP A 178 -0.41 25.64 6.59
N ARG A 179 0.54 24.74 6.90
CA ARG A 179 1.97 24.97 6.69
C ARG A 179 2.42 24.68 5.26
N CYS A 180 1.66 23.88 4.52
CA CYS A 180 1.97 23.54 3.14
C CYS A 180 1.81 24.78 2.24
N LYS A 181 2.85 25.04 1.42
CA LYS A 181 2.87 26.17 0.47
C LYS A 181 3.08 25.70 -0.98
N GLY A 182 2.68 24.45 -1.26
CA GLY A 182 2.61 23.94 -2.63
C GLY A 182 3.95 23.74 -3.37
N TYR A 183 5.11 23.76 -2.69
CA TYR A 183 6.41 23.61 -3.37
C TYR A 183 6.63 22.27 -4.06
N ARG A 184 5.94 21.23 -3.68
CA ARG A 184 5.94 19.89 -4.27
C ARG A 184 7.24 19.10 -4.21
N PHE A 185 8.33 19.59 -3.60
CA PHE A 185 9.56 18.82 -3.43
C PHE A 185 9.35 17.47 -2.74
N CYS A 186 8.32 17.35 -1.91
CA CYS A 186 7.92 16.08 -1.30
C CYS A 186 7.45 15.04 -2.34
N MET A 187 6.88 15.47 -3.46
CA MET A 187 6.47 14.57 -4.56
C MET A 187 7.70 14.05 -5.31
N GLU A 188 8.68 14.93 -5.55
CA GLU A 188 9.96 14.56 -6.18
C GLU A 188 10.76 13.60 -5.31
N ALA A 189 10.90 13.93 -4.02
CA ALA A 189 11.69 13.12 -3.09
C ALA A 189 11.06 11.78 -2.72
N CYS A 190 9.74 11.62 -2.85
CA CYS A 190 9.09 10.33 -2.56
C CYS A 190 9.42 9.30 -3.63
N PRO A 191 10.20 8.23 -3.34
CA PRO A 191 10.55 7.24 -4.36
C PRO A 191 9.35 6.36 -4.74
N TYR A 192 8.35 6.26 -3.88
CA TYR A 192 7.12 5.50 -4.13
C TYR A 192 6.05 6.31 -4.85
N LYS A 193 6.27 7.62 -5.07
CA LYS A 193 5.35 8.56 -5.74
C LYS A 193 3.92 8.48 -5.18
N ARG A 194 3.79 8.46 -3.84
CA ARG A 194 2.49 8.36 -3.13
C ARG A 194 2.05 9.67 -2.49
N ILE A 195 2.50 10.80 -3.02
CA ILE A 195 2.04 12.15 -2.67
C ILE A 195 1.39 12.75 -3.89
N TYR A 196 0.27 13.42 -3.68
CA TYR A 196 -0.54 14.05 -4.71
C TYR A 196 -0.59 15.55 -4.47
N PHE A 197 -0.91 16.31 -5.51
CA PHE A 197 -1.08 17.75 -5.41
C PHE A 197 -2.54 18.12 -5.69
N ASN A 198 -3.15 18.87 -4.79
CA ASN A 198 -4.48 19.43 -4.95
C ASN A 198 -4.34 20.80 -5.61
N PHE A 199 -4.67 20.88 -6.90
CA PHE A 199 -4.56 22.10 -7.69
C PHE A 199 -5.63 23.16 -7.34
N ALA A 200 -6.73 22.78 -6.71
CA ALA A 200 -7.76 23.70 -6.25
C ALA A 200 -7.38 24.40 -4.94
N ARG A 201 -6.57 23.72 -4.10
CA ARG A 201 -6.16 24.20 -2.78
C ARG A 201 -4.68 24.57 -2.69
N ASP A 202 -3.90 24.35 -3.74
CA ASP A 202 -2.44 24.55 -3.81
C ASP A 202 -1.65 23.87 -2.68
N ILE A 203 -2.07 22.65 -2.30
CA ILE A 203 -1.43 21.87 -1.24
C ILE A 203 -1.12 20.43 -1.69
N SER A 204 -0.11 19.83 -1.05
CA SER A 204 0.16 18.40 -1.20
C SER A 204 -0.65 17.58 -0.22
N GLN A 205 -1.19 16.46 -0.68
CA GLN A 205 -2.01 15.54 0.11
C GLN A 205 -1.57 14.08 -0.11
N LYS A 206 -1.81 13.22 0.85
CA LYS A 206 -1.45 11.79 0.78
C LYS A 206 -2.23 10.96 1.78
N CYS A 207 -2.12 9.65 1.66
CA CYS A 207 -2.69 8.71 2.64
C CYS A 207 -2.34 9.13 4.07
N ILE A 208 -3.35 9.16 4.93
CA ILE A 208 -3.26 9.50 6.36
C ILE A 208 -3.29 8.26 7.27
N PHE A 209 -3.12 7.06 6.71
CA PHE A 209 -3.27 5.76 7.40
C PHE A 209 -4.63 5.58 8.09
N CYS A 210 -5.64 6.33 7.69
CA CYS A 210 -6.96 6.39 8.33
C CYS A 210 -6.90 6.70 9.84
N PHE A 211 -5.97 7.55 10.32
CA PHE A 211 -5.78 7.81 11.74
C PHE A 211 -7.07 8.20 12.48
N PRO A 212 -8.03 8.97 11.91
CA PRO A 212 -9.27 9.28 12.61
C PRO A 212 -10.16 8.07 12.87
N ARG A 213 -10.00 7.00 12.07
CA ARG A 213 -10.67 5.70 12.32
C ARG A 213 -9.91 4.90 13.36
N LEU A 214 -8.57 4.88 13.27
CA LEU A 214 -7.73 4.16 14.22
C LEU A 214 -7.90 4.67 15.65
N GLU A 215 -8.02 5.98 15.83
CA GLU A 215 -8.31 6.62 17.11
C GLU A 215 -9.68 6.21 17.71
N LYS A 216 -10.59 5.72 16.85
CA LYS A 216 -11.88 5.15 17.25
C LYS A 216 -11.87 3.61 17.31
N GLY A 217 -10.71 2.98 17.31
CA GLY A 217 -10.59 1.52 17.30
C GLY A 217 -11.01 0.85 15.99
N VAL A 218 -11.25 1.62 14.92
CA VAL A 218 -11.73 1.09 13.65
C VAL A 218 -10.59 0.94 12.65
N ALA A 219 -10.48 -0.21 12.05
CA ALA A 219 -9.48 -0.50 11.03
C ALA A 219 -9.50 0.48 9.85
N PRO A 220 -8.35 0.73 9.19
CA PRO A 220 -8.30 1.47 7.95
C PRO A 220 -9.29 0.94 6.92
N ALA A 221 -9.98 1.84 6.21
CA ALA A 221 -11.03 1.46 5.26
C ALA A 221 -10.55 0.45 4.22
N CYS A 222 -9.34 0.65 3.69
CA CYS A 222 -8.73 -0.25 2.72
C CYS A 222 -8.42 -1.65 3.27
N ALA A 223 -8.22 -1.81 4.57
CA ALA A 223 -8.03 -3.10 5.21
C ALA A 223 -9.38 -3.75 5.54
N ARG A 224 -10.32 -2.98 6.12
CA ARG A 224 -11.64 -3.49 6.52
C ARG A 224 -12.46 -3.99 5.33
N GLN A 225 -12.42 -3.28 4.21
CA GLN A 225 -13.20 -3.61 3.01
C GLN A 225 -12.49 -4.62 2.08
N CYS A 226 -11.31 -5.10 2.45
CA CYS A 226 -10.59 -6.07 1.63
C CYS A 226 -11.25 -7.46 1.70
N PRO A 227 -11.85 -8.00 0.61
CA PRO A 227 -12.48 -9.32 0.62
C PRO A 227 -11.48 -10.44 0.85
N GLY A 228 -10.26 -10.31 0.32
CA GLY A 228 -9.18 -11.29 0.50
C GLY A 228 -8.51 -11.27 1.86
N ARG A 229 -8.87 -10.31 2.74
CA ARG A 229 -8.27 -10.18 4.08
C ARG A 229 -6.75 -10.19 4.07
N LEU A 230 -6.14 -9.61 3.03
CA LEU A 230 -4.68 -9.64 2.82
C LEU A 230 -3.94 -8.55 3.61
N ARG A 231 -4.65 -7.58 4.19
CA ARG A 231 -4.06 -6.40 4.84
C ARG A 231 -4.08 -6.55 6.35
N PHE A 232 -2.93 -6.85 6.92
CA PHE A 232 -2.70 -6.89 8.35
C PHE A 232 -2.31 -5.50 8.83
N VAL A 233 -2.86 -5.06 9.96
CA VAL A 233 -2.58 -3.76 10.56
C VAL A 233 -2.23 -3.97 12.02
N GLY A 234 -1.25 -3.25 12.53
CA GLY A 234 -0.84 -3.33 13.93
C GLY A 234 0.49 -2.64 14.17
N TYR A 235 1.00 -2.80 15.36
CA TYR A 235 2.26 -2.20 15.76
C TYR A 235 3.46 -3.11 15.49
N LEU A 236 4.54 -2.51 14.99
CA LEU A 236 5.78 -3.22 14.67
C LEU A 236 6.55 -3.65 15.93
N ASP A 237 6.21 -3.11 17.08
CA ASP A 237 6.79 -3.35 18.39
C ASP A 237 5.90 -4.19 19.32
N ASP A 238 4.81 -4.76 18.81
CA ASP A 238 3.90 -5.65 19.56
C ASP A 238 4.20 -7.12 19.24
N PRO A 239 4.89 -7.87 20.13
CA PRO A 239 5.28 -9.26 19.87
C PRO A 239 4.11 -10.21 19.61
N GLU A 240 2.95 -9.92 20.19
CA GLU A 240 1.74 -10.73 19.98
C GLU A 240 0.97 -10.35 18.72
N GLY A 241 1.25 -9.17 18.17
CA GLY A 241 0.58 -8.65 17.01
C GLY A 241 1.01 -9.31 15.69
N PRO A 242 0.10 -9.37 14.71
CA PRO A 242 0.38 -10.01 13.41
C PRO A 242 1.53 -9.34 12.66
N ILE A 243 1.71 -8.03 12.82
CA ILE A 243 2.78 -7.29 12.15
C ILE A 243 4.15 -7.72 12.65
N TYR A 244 4.34 -7.77 13.97
CA TYR A 244 5.59 -8.22 14.56
C TYR A 244 5.88 -9.67 14.15
N LYS A 245 4.90 -10.55 14.25
CA LYS A 245 5.04 -11.96 13.87
C LYS A 245 5.48 -12.10 12.41
N LEU A 246 4.84 -11.41 11.47
CA LEU A 246 5.19 -11.51 10.06
C LEU A 246 6.53 -10.83 9.70
N ALA A 247 6.79 -9.64 10.24
CA ALA A 247 7.95 -8.83 9.84
C ALA A 247 9.21 -9.09 10.69
N LYS A 248 9.08 -9.49 11.95
CA LYS A 248 10.21 -9.65 12.90
C LYS A 248 10.47 -11.09 13.30
N GLN A 249 9.43 -11.84 13.63
CA GLN A 249 9.57 -13.24 14.09
C GLN A 249 9.78 -14.17 12.91
N TRP A 250 8.82 -14.30 12.00
CA TRP A 250 8.91 -15.12 10.79
C TRP A 250 9.74 -14.49 9.69
N LYS A 251 9.83 -13.16 9.69
CA LYS A 251 10.57 -12.36 8.71
C LYS A 251 10.16 -12.63 7.25
N VAL A 252 8.89 -13.00 7.04
CA VAL A 252 8.32 -13.28 5.71
C VAL A 252 7.70 -12.06 5.05
N ALA A 253 7.52 -10.96 5.79
CA ALA A 253 7.06 -9.69 5.25
C ALA A 253 8.27 -8.78 4.99
N LEU A 254 8.48 -8.42 3.72
CA LEU A 254 9.62 -7.65 3.24
C LEU A 254 9.22 -6.22 2.86
N PRO A 255 10.11 -5.23 3.05
CA PRO A 255 9.89 -3.88 2.56
C PRO A 255 10.00 -3.83 1.03
N LEU A 256 9.28 -2.89 0.40
CA LEU A 256 9.42 -2.59 -1.02
C LEU A 256 10.61 -1.64 -1.22
N HIS A 257 11.54 -1.99 -2.10
CA HIS A 257 12.68 -1.15 -2.48
C HIS A 257 13.43 -0.57 -1.28
N SER A 258 14.00 -1.46 -0.47
CA SER A 258 14.77 -1.07 0.74
C SER A 258 16.00 -0.20 0.43
N GLU A 259 16.53 -0.29 -0.80
CA GLU A 259 17.65 0.49 -1.32
C GLU A 259 17.39 1.99 -1.38
N TYR A 260 16.13 2.42 -1.37
CA TYR A 260 15.78 3.85 -1.32
C TYR A 260 16.11 4.53 0.02
N GLY A 261 16.52 3.78 1.05
CA GLY A 261 16.94 4.28 2.36
C GLY A 261 15.82 4.88 3.23
N THR A 262 14.55 4.74 2.82
CA THR A 262 13.41 5.36 3.49
C THR A 262 12.85 4.55 4.66
N HIS A 263 13.22 3.29 4.79
CA HIS A 263 12.70 2.36 5.80
C HIS A 263 11.16 2.35 5.87
N PRO A 264 10.47 1.74 4.86
CA PRO A 264 9.02 1.70 4.80
C PRO A 264 8.39 0.92 5.96
N ASN A 265 7.21 1.34 6.40
CA ASN A 265 6.39 0.64 7.39
C ASN A 265 5.17 -0.08 6.75
N VAL A 266 5.20 -0.22 5.45
CA VAL A 266 4.35 -1.15 4.70
C VAL A 266 5.24 -2.24 4.15
N TYR A 267 4.88 -3.49 4.48
CA TYR A 267 5.64 -4.68 4.13
C TYR A 267 4.78 -5.59 3.24
N TYR A 268 5.43 -6.49 2.54
CA TYR A 268 4.79 -7.40 1.60
C TYR A 268 5.25 -8.84 1.85
N VAL A 269 4.29 -9.76 1.95
CA VAL A 269 4.57 -11.18 1.78
C VAL A 269 4.60 -11.43 0.28
N PRO A 270 5.76 -11.83 -0.29
CA PRO A 270 5.93 -11.98 -1.73
C PRO A 270 4.97 -13.02 -2.33
N PRO A 271 4.61 -12.87 -3.62
CA PRO A 271 3.76 -13.83 -4.29
C PRO A 271 4.51 -15.15 -4.54
N LEU A 272 3.86 -16.26 -4.23
CA LEU A 272 4.27 -17.59 -4.67
C LEU A 272 3.84 -17.77 -6.12
N ALA A 273 4.72 -18.32 -6.93
CA ALA A 273 4.43 -18.60 -8.32
C ALA A 273 4.24 -20.10 -8.54
N PRO A 274 3.31 -20.53 -9.42
CA PRO A 274 3.32 -21.90 -9.89
C PRO A 274 4.62 -22.20 -10.64
N PRO A 275 5.00 -23.48 -10.78
CA PRO A 275 6.14 -23.88 -11.58
C PRO A 275 5.95 -23.51 -13.06
N ARG A 276 7.03 -23.48 -13.81
CA ARG A 276 6.98 -23.28 -15.26
C ARG A 276 6.46 -24.55 -15.96
N LEU A 277 5.92 -24.32 -17.14
CA LEU A 277 5.58 -25.41 -18.06
C LEU A 277 6.66 -25.51 -19.14
N GLY A 278 7.11 -26.72 -19.41
CA GLY A 278 7.99 -27.02 -20.51
C GLY A 278 7.27 -26.97 -21.87
N PRO A 279 8.01 -27.11 -22.99
CA PRO A 279 7.44 -27.02 -24.34
C PRO A 279 6.35 -28.05 -24.64
N THR A 280 6.35 -29.17 -23.95
CA THR A 280 5.38 -30.27 -24.09
C THR A 280 4.24 -30.20 -23.07
N GLY A 281 4.17 -29.10 -22.27
CA GLY A 281 3.17 -28.93 -21.22
C GLY A 281 3.51 -29.66 -19.91
N ASN A 282 4.62 -30.37 -19.81
CA ASN A 282 5.12 -30.96 -18.58
C ASN A 282 5.51 -29.86 -17.56
N VAL A 283 5.31 -30.15 -16.29
CA VAL A 283 5.70 -29.23 -15.20
C VAL A 283 7.22 -29.25 -15.03
N ASP A 284 7.81 -28.06 -14.98
CA ASP A 284 9.23 -27.86 -14.64
C ASP A 284 9.30 -27.21 -13.24
N ASP A 285 9.42 -28.04 -12.23
CA ASP A 285 9.51 -27.61 -10.83
C ASP A 285 10.85 -26.92 -10.48
N SER A 286 11.84 -26.96 -11.40
CA SER A 286 13.16 -26.36 -11.15
C SER A 286 13.15 -24.84 -11.20
N LYS A 287 12.14 -24.24 -11.82
CA LYS A 287 12.04 -22.79 -12.03
C LYS A 287 10.63 -22.29 -11.75
N PRO A 288 10.50 -21.26 -10.91
CA PRO A 288 9.20 -20.59 -10.72
C PRO A 288 8.80 -19.82 -11.99
N ARG A 289 7.49 -19.62 -12.19
CA ARG A 289 6.96 -18.86 -13.33
C ARG A 289 7.29 -17.36 -13.21
N ILE A 290 7.23 -16.80 -11.99
CA ILE A 290 7.73 -15.45 -11.75
C ILE A 290 9.25 -15.52 -11.58
N PRO A 291 10.04 -14.80 -12.40
CA PRO A 291 11.50 -14.79 -12.26
C PRO A 291 11.92 -14.29 -10.87
N ILE A 292 12.83 -14.99 -10.22
CA ILE A 292 13.28 -14.63 -8.87
C ILE A 292 14.01 -13.29 -8.86
N GLU A 293 14.73 -12.97 -9.92
CA GLU A 293 15.42 -11.68 -10.09
C GLU A 293 14.46 -10.51 -10.06
N TYR A 294 13.26 -10.67 -10.63
CA TYR A 294 12.21 -9.65 -10.58
C TYR A 294 11.75 -9.42 -9.13
N LEU A 295 11.53 -10.50 -8.38
CA LEU A 295 11.13 -10.38 -6.97
C LEU A 295 12.27 -9.82 -6.09
N ARG A 296 13.54 -10.14 -6.40
CA ARG A 296 14.69 -9.52 -5.73
C ARG A 296 14.77 -8.03 -6.00
N GLY A 297 14.47 -7.59 -7.22
CA GLY A 297 14.39 -6.17 -7.56
C GLY A 297 13.37 -5.41 -6.71
N LEU A 298 12.24 -6.03 -6.39
CA LEU A 298 11.18 -5.42 -5.58
C LEU A 298 11.44 -5.50 -4.06
N PHE A 299 11.88 -6.67 -3.57
CA PHE A 299 11.87 -7.01 -2.14
C PHE A 299 13.26 -7.29 -1.55
N GLY A 300 14.30 -7.23 -2.37
CA GLY A 300 15.69 -7.51 -1.98
C GLY A 300 16.03 -8.99 -1.90
N GLU A 301 17.31 -9.30 -1.64
CA GLU A 301 17.89 -10.66 -1.68
C GLU A 301 17.22 -11.66 -0.72
N ARG A 302 16.60 -11.16 0.35
CA ARG A 302 15.93 -12.03 1.33
C ARG A 302 14.68 -12.73 0.81
N VAL A 303 14.20 -12.36 -0.38
CA VAL A 303 13.00 -12.98 -0.97
C VAL A 303 13.16 -14.48 -1.18
N ASP A 304 14.36 -14.96 -1.48
CA ASP A 304 14.64 -16.39 -1.64
C ASP A 304 14.37 -17.21 -0.37
N GLU A 305 14.82 -16.70 0.78
CA GLU A 305 14.59 -17.33 2.08
C GLU A 305 13.11 -17.33 2.44
N VAL A 306 12.43 -16.21 2.12
CA VAL A 306 11.01 -16.04 2.39
C VAL A 306 10.17 -17.02 1.59
N LEU A 307 10.42 -17.15 0.29
CA LEU A 307 9.70 -18.10 -0.56
C LEU A 307 9.88 -19.53 -0.08
N LYS A 308 11.11 -19.95 0.25
CA LYS A 308 11.39 -21.28 0.83
C LYS A 308 10.64 -21.51 2.14
N THR A 309 10.58 -20.49 3.00
CA THR A 309 9.84 -20.57 4.28
C THR A 309 8.34 -20.77 4.02
N LEU A 310 7.76 -19.97 3.12
CA LEU A 310 6.35 -20.07 2.78
C LEU A 310 6.00 -21.43 2.18
N GLU A 311 6.81 -21.92 1.24
CA GLU A 311 6.63 -23.24 0.60
C GLU A 311 6.73 -24.38 1.63
N SER A 312 7.70 -24.32 2.52
CA SER A 312 7.89 -25.32 3.60
C SER A 312 6.68 -25.35 4.54
N GLU A 313 6.20 -24.19 4.98
CA GLU A 313 5.05 -24.11 5.89
C GLU A 313 3.73 -24.50 5.19
N MET A 314 3.57 -24.19 3.92
CA MET A 314 2.46 -24.68 3.11
C MET A 314 2.50 -26.20 2.94
N ALA A 315 3.70 -26.78 2.73
CA ALA A 315 3.86 -28.23 2.61
C ALA A 315 3.49 -28.94 3.91
N LYS A 316 3.85 -28.40 5.09
CA LYS A 316 3.36 -28.91 6.40
C LYS A 316 1.85 -28.93 6.44
N ARG A 317 1.21 -27.82 6.06
CA ARG A 317 -0.26 -27.71 6.06
C ARG A 317 -0.93 -28.73 5.15
N ARG A 318 -0.37 -28.97 3.95
CA ARG A 318 -0.86 -29.98 3.01
C ARG A 318 -0.78 -31.39 3.58
N ARG A 319 0.20 -31.69 4.44
CA ARG A 319 0.32 -32.96 5.15
C ARG A 319 -0.55 -33.05 6.41
N GLY A 320 -1.35 -32.02 6.71
CA GLY A 320 -2.19 -31.97 7.91
C GLY A 320 -1.42 -31.56 9.18
N GLU A 321 -0.17 -31.14 9.07
CA GLU A 321 0.64 -30.66 10.17
C GLU A 321 0.26 -29.24 10.57
N LYS A 322 0.46 -28.89 11.83
CA LYS A 322 0.20 -27.54 12.35
C LYS A 322 1.27 -26.57 11.85
N SER A 323 0.85 -25.39 11.38
CA SER A 323 1.73 -24.30 11.00
C SER A 323 1.15 -22.99 11.51
N GLU A 324 1.84 -22.36 12.47
CA GLU A 324 1.45 -21.06 13.02
C GLU A 324 1.45 -19.98 11.94
N LEU A 325 2.45 -19.98 11.05
CA LEU A 325 2.53 -19.01 9.95
C LEU A 325 1.34 -19.13 9.01
N MET A 326 0.98 -20.35 8.62
CA MET A 326 -0.16 -20.56 7.73
C MET A 326 -1.49 -20.25 8.42
N ASP A 327 -1.62 -20.55 9.70
CA ASP A 327 -2.81 -20.18 10.50
C ASP A 327 -2.93 -18.65 10.54
N LEU A 328 -1.84 -17.93 10.73
CA LEU A 328 -1.83 -16.46 10.71
C LEU A 328 -2.18 -15.90 9.32
N LEU A 329 -1.63 -16.44 8.25
CA LEU A 329 -1.83 -15.93 6.88
C LEU A 329 -3.19 -16.36 6.30
N ILE A 330 -3.64 -17.59 6.51
CA ILE A 330 -4.84 -18.14 5.86
C ILE A 330 -6.11 -17.83 6.65
N VAL A 331 -6.06 -17.93 7.98
CA VAL A 331 -7.21 -17.78 8.89
C VAL A 331 -7.13 -16.46 9.65
N TYR A 332 -6.63 -15.41 9.00
CA TYR A 332 -6.54 -14.11 9.63
C TYR A 332 -7.91 -13.63 10.11
N ARG A 333 -8.02 -13.46 11.41
CA ARG A 333 -9.13 -12.79 12.08
C ARG A 333 -8.63 -11.45 12.57
N TRP A 334 -9.47 -10.44 12.43
CA TRP A 334 -9.20 -9.14 13.00
C TRP A 334 -9.15 -9.28 14.51
N PRO A 335 -8.04 -8.97 15.19
CA PRO A 335 -8.01 -9.05 16.66
C PRO A 335 -9.06 -8.10 17.23
N GLU A 336 -9.85 -8.59 18.17
CA GLU A 336 -10.93 -7.82 18.77
C GLU A 336 -10.42 -6.60 19.56
N ASN A 337 -9.12 -6.58 19.91
CA ASN A 337 -8.50 -5.56 20.77
C ASN A 337 -7.17 -5.04 20.21
N ILE A 338 -7.09 -4.69 18.92
CA ILE A 338 -5.89 -4.01 18.40
C ILE A 338 -5.67 -2.65 19.10
N PHE A 339 -6.76 -2.02 19.53
CA PHE A 339 -6.77 -0.72 20.16
C PHE A 339 -7.57 -0.80 21.47
N PRO A 340 -6.93 -1.18 22.60
CA PRO A 340 -7.61 -1.45 23.86
C PRO A 340 -8.34 -0.23 24.47
N ASP A 341 -8.04 0.97 24.00
CA ASP A 341 -8.65 2.20 24.51
C ASP A 341 -10.06 2.48 23.93
N PHE A 342 -10.56 1.63 23.04
CA PHE A 342 -11.86 1.79 22.39
C PHE A 342 -12.71 0.54 22.57
N PRO A 343 -13.47 0.44 23.69
CA PRO A 343 -14.27 -0.75 24.02
C PRO A 343 -15.56 -0.91 23.17
N GLU A 344 -15.88 0.06 22.32
CA GLU A 344 -17.11 -0.01 21.51
C GLU A 344 -16.92 -0.86 20.25
N ASP A 345 -17.91 -1.70 19.98
CA ASP A 345 -17.96 -2.53 18.77
C ASP A 345 -17.84 -1.66 17.52
N PRO A 346 -16.76 -1.83 16.70
CA PRO A 346 -16.58 -1.04 15.48
C PRO A 346 -17.75 -1.15 14.49
N ALA A 347 -18.55 -2.22 14.56
CA ALA A 347 -19.74 -2.37 13.72
C ALA A 347 -20.88 -1.42 14.14
N LYS A 348 -20.92 -0.99 15.40
CA LYS A 348 -21.94 -0.06 15.88
C LYS A 348 -21.66 1.40 15.51
N ILE A 349 -20.40 1.76 15.29
CA ILE A 349 -19.99 3.13 14.91
C ILE A 349 -20.40 3.47 13.48
N THR A 350 -20.72 2.49 12.64
CA THR A 350 -21.12 2.69 11.24
C THR A 350 -22.64 2.87 11.06
N GLN A 351 -23.42 2.91 12.13
CA GLN A 351 -24.87 3.08 12.09
C GLN A 351 -25.33 4.49 12.53
N GLY A 352 -24.40 5.44 12.69
CA GLY A 352 -24.68 6.83 12.97
C GLY A 352 -24.44 7.74 11.76
#